data_3fec15dc9502d54eff19b7c2b136bbfb
#
_entry.id   3fec15dc9502d54eff19b7c2b136bbfb
#
_cell.length_a   1.000
_cell.length_b   1.000
_cell.length_c   1.000
_cell.angle_alpha   90.00
_cell.angle_beta   90.00
_cell.angle_gamma   90.00
#
_symmetry.space_group_name_H-M   'P 1'
#
loop_
_entity.id
_entity.type
_entity.pdbx_description
1 polymer ?
#
loop_
_entity_poly.entity_id
_entity_poly.type
_entity_poly.pdbx_seq_one_letter_code
_entity_poly.pdbx_strand_id
1 'polypeptide(L)'
;MPPDSLRRICKQGRRGLAPFKGYDEPTEGSEWIVRQARRQSDRPLWILVWGTLEDVAQALHDAPDIKDKIRIYYIGGPNKKWGVNSYAYIAENFPDVWMIENNATYRGLIADGKRDGEADSRYYERVMSGAGHMGADFINYYKGRVKMGDTPSLLYMMDGNPDDPEKESCWGGSFRRTAYTSRRVFERATTLNDTVPVYSVIELRMKGPELDIDQDSVCFTATVDRQAWPGYYLGNGLYAVRYSPKAPAVLSYTVSSGIKELDGQHGTFVVDRMWPGKRCKDDYAVGGNWFTDCGDKEYFEGPWQGAGLIRKQRHEILEDWAERWNWLKDR
;
A
#
# COMPACT_ATOMS: atom_id res chain seq x y z
N MET A 1 9.46 -13.55 -24.83
CA MET A 1 9.24 -14.73 -23.95
C MET A 1 7.92 -15.37 -24.35
N PRO A 2 7.84 -16.70 -24.55
CA PRO A 2 6.56 -17.38 -24.82
C PRO A 2 5.58 -17.25 -23.64
N PRO A 3 4.26 -17.15 -23.88
CA PRO A 3 3.25 -16.99 -22.84
C PRO A 3 3.32 -18.05 -21.72
N ASP A 4 3.57 -19.30 -22.07
CA ASP A 4 3.67 -20.40 -21.09
C ASP A 4 4.92 -20.28 -20.22
N SER A 5 6.00 -19.71 -20.71
CA SER A 5 7.18 -19.42 -19.90
C SER A 5 6.89 -18.34 -18.86
N LEU A 6 6.10 -17.32 -19.22
CA LEU A 6 5.65 -16.29 -18.29
C LEU A 6 4.70 -16.87 -17.24
N ARG A 7 3.70 -17.66 -17.66
CA ARG A 7 2.76 -18.31 -16.71
C ARG A 7 3.45 -19.15 -15.66
N ARG A 8 4.53 -19.87 -16.03
CA ARG A 8 5.28 -20.73 -15.09
C ARG A 8 5.96 -19.97 -13.96
N ILE A 9 6.34 -18.70 -14.20
CA ILE A 9 6.98 -17.88 -13.18
C ILE A 9 5.97 -17.04 -12.36
N CYS A 10 4.71 -16.92 -12.83
CA CYS A 10 3.65 -16.32 -12.03
C CYS A 10 3.25 -17.28 -10.91
N LYS A 11 3.16 -16.75 -9.71
CA LYS A 11 2.81 -17.50 -8.50
C LYS A 11 1.56 -16.92 -7.87
N GLN A 12 0.66 -17.78 -7.43
CA GLN A 12 -0.56 -17.35 -6.77
C GLN A 12 -0.24 -16.95 -5.33
N GLY A 13 -0.55 -15.70 -4.98
CA GLY A 13 -0.53 -15.20 -3.62
C GLY A 13 -1.90 -15.29 -2.94
N ARG A 14 -1.99 -14.76 -1.73
CA ARG A 14 -3.22 -14.68 -0.97
C ARG A 14 -4.26 -13.80 -1.68
N ARG A 15 -5.53 -14.25 -1.70
CA ARG A 15 -6.62 -13.54 -2.37
C ARG A 15 -7.42 -12.59 -1.49
N GLY A 16 -7.30 -12.70 -0.18
CA GLY A 16 -8.11 -11.95 0.78
C GLY A 16 -7.29 -11.33 1.88
N LEU A 17 -7.92 -10.46 2.66
CA LEU A 17 -7.32 -9.86 3.84
C LEU A 17 -6.81 -10.96 4.79
N ALA A 18 -5.59 -10.81 5.27
CA ALA A 18 -5.06 -11.68 6.31
C ALA A 18 -5.84 -11.53 7.63
N PRO A 19 -5.89 -12.56 8.50
CA PRO A 19 -6.40 -12.45 9.85
C PRO A 19 -5.76 -11.31 10.63
N PHE A 20 -6.29 -10.97 11.81
CA PHE A 20 -5.78 -9.84 12.59
C PHE A 20 -4.28 -9.94 12.90
N LYS A 21 -3.75 -11.16 13.10
CA LYS A 21 -2.31 -11.41 13.29
C LYS A 21 -1.44 -11.01 12.09
N GLY A 22 -2.03 -10.79 10.89
CA GLY A 22 -1.37 -10.25 9.70
C GLY A 22 -0.73 -11.29 8.78
N TYR A 23 -0.79 -12.55 9.09
CA TYR A 23 -0.34 -13.70 8.30
C TYR A 23 -1.30 -14.88 8.51
N ASP A 24 -1.12 -15.96 7.73
CA ASP A 24 -1.94 -17.16 7.83
C ASP A 24 -1.15 -18.38 7.32
N GLU A 25 -1.68 -19.09 6.32
CA GLU A 25 -0.99 -20.19 5.67
C GLU A 25 -0.08 -19.70 4.52
N PRO A 26 1.05 -20.39 4.28
CA PRO A 26 1.92 -20.12 3.14
C PRO A 26 1.19 -20.17 1.81
N THR A 27 1.64 -19.36 0.86
CA THR A 27 1.16 -19.35 -0.52
C THR A 27 2.30 -19.64 -1.50
N GLU A 28 1.99 -20.01 -2.74
CA GLU A 28 3.04 -20.09 -3.78
C GLU A 28 3.81 -18.78 -3.92
N GLY A 29 3.13 -17.62 -3.73
CA GLY A 29 3.72 -16.29 -3.78
C GLY A 29 4.71 -16.06 -2.64
N SER A 30 4.29 -16.33 -1.39
CA SER A 30 5.15 -16.14 -0.21
C SER A 30 6.36 -17.09 -0.23
N GLU A 31 6.15 -18.37 -0.57
CA GLU A 31 7.25 -19.34 -0.72
C GLU A 31 8.23 -18.93 -1.84
N TRP A 32 7.70 -18.35 -2.94
CA TRP A 32 8.55 -17.84 -4.02
C TRP A 32 9.41 -16.67 -3.59
N ILE A 33 8.86 -15.73 -2.78
CA ILE A 33 9.63 -14.64 -2.18
C ILE A 33 10.78 -15.20 -1.35
N VAL A 34 10.50 -16.15 -0.43
CA VAL A 34 11.52 -16.79 0.40
C VAL A 34 12.61 -17.44 -0.44
N ARG A 35 12.21 -18.21 -1.46
CA ARG A 35 13.14 -18.90 -2.35
C ARG A 35 14.05 -17.92 -3.11
N GLN A 36 13.49 -16.80 -3.63
CA GLN A 36 14.29 -15.81 -4.34
C GLN A 36 15.21 -15.02 -3.40
N ALA A 37 14.75 -14.67 -2.19
CA ALA A 37 15.56 -13.97 -1.20
C ALA A 37 16.74 -14.81 -0.67
N ARG A 38 16.60 -16.13 -0.65
CA ARG A 38 17.66 -17.06 -0.24
C ARG A 38 18.66 -17.42 -1.35
N ARG A 39 18.44 -16.95 -2.59
CA ARG A 39 19.43 -17.14 -3.65
C ARG A 39 20.70 -16.37 -3.32
N GLN A 40 21.86 -16.99 -3.64
CA GLN A 40 23.13 -16.30 -3.51
C GLN A 40 23.16 -15.11 -4.47
N SER A 41 23.35 -13.92 -3.95
CA SER A 41 23.42 -12.66 -4.69
C SER A 41 24.20 -11.63 -3.86
N ASP A 42 24.95 -10.77 -4.53
CA ASP A 42 25.62 -9.59 -3.97
C ASP A 42 24.67 -8.38 -3.86
N ARG A 43 23.43 -8.51 -4.37
CA ARG A 43 22.38 -7.48 -4.37
C ARG A 43 21.16 -7.96 -3.62
N PRO A 44 20.45 -7.06 -2.90
CA PRO A 44 19.19 -7.40 -2.26
C PRO A 44 18.12 -7.75 -3.31
N LEU A 45 17.16 -8.57 -2.93
CA LEU A 45 15.95 -8.79 -3.69
C LEU A 45 15.01 -7.59 -3.52
N TRP A 46 14.71 -6.89 -4.60
CA TRP A 46 13.68 -5.88 -4.62
C TRP A 46 12.29 -6.50 -4.83
N ILE A 47 11.36 -6.14 -3.98
CA ILE A 47 9.96 -6.53 -4.07
C ILE A 47 9.13 -5.27 -4.34
N LEU A 48 8.60 -5.15 -5.56
CA LEU A 48 7.74 -4.06 -5.98
C LEU A 48 6.28 -4.46 -5.70
N VAL A 49 5.68 -3.88 -4.67
CA VAL A 49 4.35 -4.26 -4.18
C VAL A 49 3.30 -3.32 -4.76
N TRP A 50 2.45 -3.84 -5.65
CA TRP A 50 1.42 -3.12 -6.38
C TRP A 50 0.00 -3.33 -5.83
N GLY A 51 -0.10 -3.99 -4.72
CA GLY A 51 -1.33 -4.31 -4.02
C GLY A 51 -1.13 -4.28 -2.52
N THR A 52 -1.46 -5.38 -1.88
CA THR A 52 -1.34 -5.55 -0.45
C THR A 52 -0.07 -6.31 -0.05
N LEU A 53 0.25 -6.37 1.23
CA LEU A 53 1.51 -6.92 1.74
C LEU A 53 1.37 -8.38 2.26
N GLU A 54 0.27 -9.06 1.99
CA GLU A 54 -0.02 -10.38 2.58
C GLU A 54 1.09 -11.40 2.33
N ASP A 55 1.54 -11.53 1.08
CA ASP A 55 2.58 -12.52 0.75
C ASP A 55 3.96 -12.11 1.28
N VAL A 56 4.23 -10.81 1.41
CA VAL A 56 5.47 -10.30 2.02
C VAL A 56 5.45 -10.55 3.53
N ALA A 57 4.32 -10.28 4.20
CA ALA A 57 4.14 -10.55 5.62
C ALA A 57 4.26 -12.05 5.92
N GLN A 58 3.63 -12.89 5.10
CA GLN A 58 3.74 -14.36 5.20
C GLN A 58 5.18 -14.82 5.00
N ALA A 59 5.87 -14.32 3.97
CA ALA A 59 7.27 -14.68 3.72
C ALA A 59 8.20 -14.32 4.87
N LEU A 60 7.99 -13.14 5.47
CA LEU A 60 8.74 -12.69 6.64
C LEU A 60 8.40 -13.50 7.90
N HIS A 61 7.14 -13.94 8.05
CA HIS A 61 6.73 -14.81 9.15
C HIS A 61 7.39 -16.17 9.06
N ASP A 62 7.33 -16.81 7.89
CA ASP A 62 7.83 -18.16 7.66
C ASP A 62 9.37 -18.22 7.61
N ALA A 63 10.00 -17.11 7.22
CA ALA A 63 11.44 -17.02 7.02
C ALA A 63 12.00 -15.65 7.46
N PRO A 64 12.03 -15.34 8.77
CA PRO A 64 12.52 -14.04 9.26
C PRO A 64 14.00 -13.76 8.91
N ASP A 65 14.77 -14.79 8.54
CA ASP A 65 16.16 -14.67 8.06
C ASP A 65 16.30 -13.89 6.74
N ILE A 66 15.20 -13.71 5.97
CA ILE A 66 15.26 -12.96 4.72
C ILE A 66 15.17 -11.45 4.91
N LYS A 67 14.86 -10.96 6.10
CA LYS A 67 14.62 -9.54 6.41
C LYS A 67 15.71 -8.62 5.84
N ASP A 68 16.96 -8.98 6.02
CA ASP A 68 18.10 -8.15 5.60
C ASP A 68 18.51 -8.40 4.12
N LYS A 69 17.85 -9.34 3.45
CA LYS A 69 18.09 -9.69 2.04
C LYS A 69 17.08 -9.09 1.08
N ILE A 70 16.01 -8.50 1.59
CA ILE A 70 14.95 -7.90 0.79
C ILE A 70 14.91 -6.39 0.95
N ARG A 71 14.42 -5.73 -0.10
CA ARG A 71 14.03 -4.32 -0.09
C ARG A 71 12.64 -4.21 -0.70
N ILE A 72 11.77 -3.48 -0.05
CA ILE A 72 10.36 -3.37 -0.42
C ILE A 72 10.10 -1.96 -0.93
N TYR A 73 9.57 -1.85 -2.17
CA TYR A 73 8.94 -0.62 -2.63
C TYR A 73 7.43 -0.87 -2.67
N TYR A 74 6.73 -0.27 -1.72
CA TYR A 74 5.31 -0.48 -1.50
C TYR A 74 4.49 0.70 -2.01
N ILE A 75 3.65 0.48 -3.03
CA ILE A 75 2.59 1.42 -3.41
C ILE A 75 1.47 1.27 -2.39
N GLY A 76 1.61 2.01 -1.28
CA GLY A 76 0.71 1.95 -0.12
C GLY A 76 -0.63 2.63 -0.36
N GLY A 77 -0.80 3.83 0.23
CA GLY A 77 -2.01 4.62 0.06
C GLY A 77 -3.30 3.81 0.20
N PRO A 78 -4.14 3.77 -0.86
CA PRO A 78 -5.37 2.97 -0.83
C PRO A 78 -5.14 1.47 -0.63
N ASN A 79 -3.99 0.92 -1.03
CA ASN A 79 -3.70 -0.50 -0.89
C ASN A 79 -3.51 -0.91 0.57
N LYS A 80 -2.97 -0.02 1.42
CA LYS A 80 -2.87 -0.27 2.87
C LYS A 80 -4.22 -0.60 3.49
N LYS A 81 -5.29 0.04 3.04
CA LYS A 81 -6.65 -0.22 3.48
C LYS A 81 -7.05 -1.69 3.29
N TRP A 82 -6.67 -2.29 2.16
CA TRP A 82 -7.06 -3.64 1.79
C TRP A 82 -6.17 -4.73 2.40
N GLY A 83 -5.00 -4.38 2.93
CA GLY A 83 -4.04 -5.26 3.57
C GLY A 83 -3.55 -4.73 4.92
N VAL A 84 -4.43 -4.08 5.68
CA VAL A 84 -4.05 -3.37 6.91
C VAL A 84 -3.44 -4.27 7.98
N ASN A 85 -3.88 -5.53 8.07
CA ASN A 85 -3.39 -6.48 9.07
C ASN A 85 -1.95 -6.91 8.76
N SER A 86 -1.64 -7.21 7.51
CA SER A 86 -0.29 -7.59 7.08
C SER A 86 0.69 -6.41 7.17
N TYR A 87 0.22 -5.19 6.84
CA TYR A 87 1.01 -3.99 7.07
C TYR A 87 1.34 -3.79 8.55
N ALA A 88 0.34 -3.92 9.43
CA ALA A 88 0.52 -3.80 10.87
C ALA A 88 1.52 -4.83 11.41
N TYR A 89 1.43 -6.08 10.95
CA TYR A 89 2.35 -7.15 11.30
C TYR A 89 3.81 -6.81 10.95
N ILE A 90 4.05 -6.33 9.73
CA ILE A 90 5.40 -5.95 9.31
C ILE A 90 5.92 -4.78 10.14
N ALA A 91 5.11 -3.72 10.32
CA ALA A 91 5.52 -2.55 11.08
C ALA A 91 5.84 -2.85 12.56
N GLU A 92 5.16 -3.83 13.15
CA GLU A 92 5.33 -4.23 14.55
C GLU A 92 6.50 -5.20 14.74
N ASN A 93 6.66 -6.18 13.84
CA ASN A 93 7.59 -7.30 14.03
C ASN A 93 8.87 -7.18 13.22
N PHE A 94 8.89 -6.37 12.15
CA PHE A 94 10.03 -6.14 11.28
C PHE A 94 10.31 -4.64 11.09
N PRO A 95 10.47 -3.88 12.19
CA PRO A 95 10.64 -2.42 12.12
C PRO A 95 11.90 -1.99 11.35
N ASP A 96 12.90 -2.85 11.23
CA ASP A 96 14.16 -2.59 10.53
C ASP A 96 14.18 -3.08 9.08
N VAL A 97 13.09 -3.68 8.57
CA VAL A 97 13.02 -4.06 7.16
C VAL A 97 13.18 -2.82 6.28
N TRP A 98 13.97 -2.96 5.21
CA TRP A 98 14.15 -1.86 4.28
C TRP A 98 12.87 -1.62 3.47
N MET A 99 12.22 -0.47 3.64
CA MET A 99 10.94 -0.16 2.99
C MET A 99 10.85 1.29 2.52
N ILE A 100 10.46 1.45 1.25
CA ILE A 100 9.84 2.69 0.74
C ILE A 100 8.33 2.50 0.82
N GLU A 101 7.68 3.34 1.62
CA GLU A 101 6.23 3.40 1.75
C GLU A 101 5.69 4.60 0.96
N ASN A 102 5.33 4.36 -0.29
CA ASN A 102 4.78 5.37 -1.20
C ASN A 102 3.25 5.39 -1.10
N ASN A 103 2.70 6.27 -0.28
CA ASN A 103 1.25 6.37 -0.08
C ASN A 103 0.57 7.34 -1.06
N ALA A 104 1.24 8.43 -1.47
CA ALA A 104 0.66 9.47 -2.29
C ALA A 104 1.60 9.97 -3.40
N THR A 105 2.92 9.89 -3.23
CA THR A 105 3.93 10.36 -4.20
C THR A 105 3.71 9.80 -5.60
N TYR A 106 3.27 8.54 -5.73
CA TYR A 106 2.98 7.90 -7.02
C TYR A 106 1.91 8.64 -7.85
N ARG A 107 1.06 9.44 -7.21
CA ARG A 107 0.02 10.22 -7.88
C ARG A 107 0.58 11.25 -8.85
N GLY A 108 1.85 11.63 -8.68
CA GLY A 108 2.53 12.54 -9.59
C GLY A 108 2.62 12.04 -11.04
N LEU A 109 2.56 10.73 -11.27
CA LEU A 109 2.56 10.17 -12.62
C LEU A 109 1.19 10.19 -13.30
N ILE A 110 0.10 10.17 -12.51
CA ILE A 110 -1.28 10.11 -13.03
C ILE A 110 -1.74 11.52 -13.42
N ALA A 111 -2.30 11.67 -14.62
CA ALA A 111 -2.91 12.92 -15.06
C ALA A 111 -4.35 12.72 -15.55
N ASP A 112 -5.21 13.69 -15.27
CA ASP A 112 -6.60 13.70 -15.73
C ASP A 112 -6.87 14.75 -16.84
N GLY A 113 -5.83 15.48 -17.24
CA GLY A 113 -5.87 16.50 -18.29
C GLY A 113 -6.42 17.87 -17.83
N LYS A 114 -6.74 18.02 -16.56
CA LYS A 114 -7.31 19.28 -16.06
C LYS A 114 -6.26 20.25 -15.49
N ARG A 115 -5.20 19.71 -14.92
CA ARG A 115 -4.16 20.49 -14.23
C ARG A 115 -2.77 20.32 -14.81
N ASP A 116 -2.50 19.17 -15.43
CA ASP A 116 -1.16 18.64 -15.58
C ASP A 116 -0.76 18.35 -17.02
N GLY A 117 -1.36 19.03 -17.97
CA GLY A 117 -1.06 18.83 -19.39
C GLY A 117 -1.83 17.65 -19.99
N GLU A 118 -1.16 16.81 -20.77
CA GLU A 118 -1.81 15.72 -21.50
C GLU A 118 -2.38 14.66 -20.55
N ALA A 119 -3.69 14.37 -20.67
CA ALA A 119 -4.32 13.28 -19.93
C ALA A 119 -3.75 11.92 -20.36
N ASP A 120 -3.70 10.96 -19.43
CA ASP A 120 -3.19 9.62 -19.68
C ASP A 120 -3.88 8.97 -20.90
N SER A 121 -5.21 9.12 -21.04
CA SER A 121 -5.95 8.57 -22.18
C SER A 121 -5.55 9.14 -23.54
N ARG A 122 -5.24 10.44 -23.61
CA ARG A 122 -4.75 11.09 -24.85
C ARG A 122 -3.33 10.63 -25.18
N TYR A 123 -2.50 10.49 -24.16
CA TYR A 123 -1.16 9.96 -24.31
C TYR A 123 -1.21 8.54 -24.89
N TYR A 124 -2.06 7.65 -24.36
CA TYR A 124 -2.20 6.29 -24.88
C TYR A 124 -2.64 6.29 -26.35
N GLU A 125 -3.65 7.08 -26.69
CA GLU A 125 -4.12 7.18 -28.07
C GLU A 125 -3.02 7.65 -29.03
N ARG A 126 -2.27 8.68 -28.65
CA ARG A 126 -1.21 9.27 -29.47
C ARG A 126 0.00 8.35 -29.61
N VAL A 127 0.44 7.71 -28.53
CA VAL A 127 1.70 6.98 -28.48
C VAL A 127 1.53 5.51 -28.85
N MET A 128 0.44 4.88 -28.41
CA MET A 128 0.26 3.43 -28.48
C MET A 128 -0.59 2.97 -29.65
N SER A 129 -1.14 3.90 -30.41
CA SER A 129 -1.84 3.59 -31.68
C SER A 129 -0.89 2.90 -32.65
N GLY A 130 -1.33 1.78 -33.23
CA GLY A 130 -0.53 0.95 -34.11
C GLY A 130 0.47 0.02 -33.43
N ALA A 131 0.57 0.01 -32.12
CA ALA A 131 1.48 -0.88 -31.39
C ALA A 131 0.84 -2.26 -31.04
N GLY A 132 0.07 -2.83 -31.96
CA GLY A 132 -0.52 -4.17 -31.89
C GLY A 132 -1.55 -4.29 -30.74
N HIS A 133 -1.74 -5.51 -30.26
CA HIS A 133 -2.74 -5.82 -29.22
C HIS A 133 -2.45 -5.09 -27.89
N MET A 134 -1.18 -4.96 -27.50
CA MET A 134 -0.83 -4.28 -26.25
C MET A 134 -1.20 -2.79 -26.30
N GLY A 135 -0.96 -2.11 -27.41
CA GLY A 135 -1.38 -0.72 -27.61
C GLY A 135 -2.89 -0.57 -27.59
N ALA A 136 -3.61 -1.49 -28.26
CA ALA A 136 -5.08 -1.52 -28.25
C ALA A 136 -5.65 -1.70 -26.85
N ASP A 137 -5.01 -2.51 -25.98
CA ASP A 137 -5.42 -2.70 -24.59
C ASP A 137 -5.33 -1.41 -23.79
N PHE A 138 -4.23 -0.65 -23.89
CA PHE A 138 -4.10 0.64 -23.21
C PHE A 138 -5.15 1.65 -23.66
N ILE A 139 -5.44 1.69 -24.96
CA ILE A 139 -6.41 2.63 -25.54
C ILE A 139 -7.85 2.27 -25.13
N ASN A 140 -8.21 0.98 -25.15
CA ASN A 140 -9.59 0.53 -25.01
C ASN A 140 -9.94 0.05 -23.60
N TYR A 141 -8.99 -0.52 -22.85
CA TYR A 141 -9.25 -1.06 -21.52
C TYR A 141 -9.69 0.06 -20.58
N TYR A 142 -10.79 -0.16 -19.86
CA TYR A 142 -11.45 0.88 -19.08
C TYR A 142 -11.67 2.20 -19.85
N LYS A 143 -11.91 2.14 -21.16
CA LYS A 143 -12.07 3.32 -22.03
C LYS A 143 -10.87 4.27 -21.98
N GLY A 144 -9.67 3.73 -22.03
CA GLY A 144 -8.42 4.47 -21.95
C GLY A 144 -8.12 5.09 -20.57
N ARG A 145 -8.72 4.56 -19.50
CA ARG A 145 -8.54 5.07 -18.14
C ARG A 145 -7.61 4.19 -17.29
N VAL A 146 -6.75 3.43 -17.91
CA VAL A 146 -5.68 2.70 -17.21
C VAL A 146 -4.82 3.71 -16.47
N LYS A 147 -4.63 3.50 -15.18
CA LYS A 147 -3.81 4.36 -14.33
C LYS A 147 -2.41 3.78 -14.19
N MET A 148 -1.41 4.63 -14.30
CA MET A 148 0.01 4.29 -14.13
C MET A 148 0.46 4.36 -12.65
N GLY A 149 -0.43 4.03 -11.71
CA GLY A 149 -0.19 4.21 -10.28
C GLY A 149 0.93 3.35 -9.72
N ASP A 150 1.16 2.17 -10.28
CA ASP A 150 2.18 1.24 -9.81
C ASP A 150 3.53 1.43 -10.50
N THR A 151 3.52 2.09 -11.66
CA THR A 151 4.71 2.34 -12.50
C THR A 151 5.87 3.01 -11.77
N PRO A 152 5.67 3.97 -10.82
CA PRO A 152 6.77 4.60 -10.10
C PRO A 152 7.71 3.63 -9.39
N SER A 153 7.24 2.46 -8.96
CA SER A 153 8.11 1.45 -8.36
C SER A 153 9.12 0.88 -9.35
N LEU A 154 8.70 0.66 -10.60
CA LEU A 154 9.60 0.26 -11.68
C LEU A 154 10.54 1.41 -12.09
N LEU A 155 10.00 2.63 -12.23
CA LEU A 155 10.79 3.81 -12.58
C LEU A 155 11.88 4.10 -11.55
N TYR A 156 11.64 3.83 -10.27
CA TYR A 156 12.64 3.91 -9.22
C TYR A 156 13.84 3.00 -9.46
N MET A 157 13.60 1.82 -10.02
CA MET A 157 14.66 0.88 -10.41
C MET A 157 15.37 1.28 -11.70
N MET A 158 14.76 2.11 -12.54
CA MET A 158 15.34 2.55 -13.83
C MET A 158 16.21 3.80 -13.68
N ASP A 159 15.73 4.80 -12.97
CA ASP A 159 16.38 6.11 -12.80
C ASP A 159 16.49 6.50 -11.30
N GLY A 160 16.40 5.56 -10.40
CA GLY A 160 16.60 5.78 -8.98
C GLY A 160 18.05 5.64 -8.55
N ASN A 161 18.29 6.02 -7.30
CA ASN A 161 19.41 5.53 -6.54
C ASN A 161 18.88 4.56 -5.50
N PRO A 162 18.94 3.24 -5.75
CA PRO A 162 18.32 2.26 -4.85
C PRO A 162 18.85 2.31 -3.41
N ASP A 163 20.01 2.88 -3.19
CA ASP A 163 20.63 3.00 -1.87
C ASP A 163 20.31 4.33 -1.17
N ASP A 164 19.72 5.29 -1.90
CA ASP A 164 19.40 6.63 -1.39
C ASP A 164 17.98 7.07 -1.81
N PRO A 165 16.94 6.67 -1.06
CA PRO A 165 15.58 7.07 -1.34
C PRO A 165 15.30 8.57 -1.17
N GLU A 166 16.19 9.31 -0.51
CA GLU A 166 16.05 10.75 -0.26
C GLU A 166 16.54 11.61 -1.43
N LYS A 167 17.14 11.01 -2.45
CA LYS A 167 17.58 11.71 -3.67
C LYS A 167 16.40 12.30 -4.44
N GLU A 168 16.43 13.60 -4.69
CA GLU A 168 15.30 14.35 -5.24
C GLU A 168 15.02 14.17 -6.74
N SER A 169 16.00 13.81 -7.53
CA SER A 169 15.86 13.63 -8.99
C SER A 169 15.69 12.17 -9.34
N CYS A 170 14.56 11.57 -9.00
CA CYS A 170 14.27 10.18 -9.30
C CYS A 170 12.87 10.04 -9.92
N TRP A 171 12.77 9.38 -11.07
CA TRP A 171 11.51 9.11 -11.76
C TRP A 171 10.51 8.33 -10.89
N GLY A 172 11.00 7.49 -9.98
CA GLY A 172 10.18 6.73 -9.04
C GLY A 172 9.77 7.52 -7.78
N GLY A 173 10.18 8.76 -7.67
CA GLY A 173 9.91 9.60 -6.51
C GLY A 173 11.08 9.71 -5.54
N SER A 174 10.97 10.66 -4.62
CA SER A 174 11.90 10.87 -3.52
C SER A 174 11.13 10.81 -2.20
N PHE A 175 11.75 10.25 -1.18
CA PHE A 175 11.10 9.91 0.08
C PHE A 175 11.90 10.49 1.25
N ARG A 176 11.33 10.50 2.43
CA ARG A 176 12.00 10.95 3.64
C ARG A 176 12.03 9.81 4.65
N ARG A 177 13.17 9.66 5.31
CA ARG A 177 13.32 8.71 6.41
C ARG A 177 12.33 9.02 7.52
N THR A 178 11.72 8.00 8.08
CA THR A 178 10.80 8.12 9.21
C THR A 178 11.19 7.19 10.34
N ALA A 179 10.98 7.62 11.57
CA ALA A 179 11.20 6.81 12.77
C ALA A 179 9.90 6.18 13.31
N TYR A 180 8.78 6.41 12.63
CA TYR A 180 7.48 5.86 13.03
C TYR A 180 6.52 5.83 11.85
N THR A 181 5.55 4.92 11.92
CA THR A 181 4.38 4.92 11.05
C THR A 181 3.11 4.99 11.88
N SER A 182 2.13 5.74 11.39
CA SER A 182 1.00 6.18 12.20
C SER A 182 0.04 5.04 12.54
N ARG A 183 -0.20 4.87 13.84
CA ARG A 183 -1.25 4.03 14.42
C ARG A 183 -2.07 4.83 15.42
N ARG A 184 -3.36 4.53 15.51
CA ARG A 184 -4.27 5.07 16.54
C ARG A 184 -5.11 3.93 17.09
N VAL A 185 -5.07 3.72 18.41
CA VAL A 185 -5.82 2.68 19.10
C VAL A 185 -6.93 3.34 19.92
N PHE A 186 -8.15 2.90 19.71
CA PHE A 186 -9.32 3.39 20.45
C PHE A 186 -9.97 2.22 21.18
N GLU A 187 -10.02 2.33 22.51
CA GLU A 187 -10.68 1.38 23.42
C GLU A 187 -12.07 1.89 23.88
N ARG A 188 -12.60 2.89 23.18
CA ARG A 188 -13.91 3.51 23.35
C ARG A 188 -14.48 3.90 21.99
N ALA A 189 -15.77 4.18 21.96
CA ALA A 189 -16.36 4.82 20.80
C ALA A 189 -15.65 6.14 20.45
N THR A 190 -15.34 6.33 19.18
CA THR A 190 -14.73 7.57 18.69
C THR A 190 -15.77 8.67 18.50
N THR A 191 -15.33 9.91 18.53
CA THR A 191 -16.14 11.11 18.36
C THR A 191 -15.50 12.05 17.33
N LEU A 192 -16.14 13.15 16.98
CA LEU A 192 -15.59 14.19 16.11
C LEU A 192 -14.31 14.86 16.67
N ASN A 193 -14.00 14.66 17.95
CA ASN A 193 -12.75 15.15 18.56
C ASN A 193 -11.56 14.21 18.28
N ASP A 194 -11.81 13.01 17.78
CA ASP A 194 -10.77 12.05 17.46
C ASP A 194 -10.28 12.26 16.03
N THR A 195 -9.04 12.75 15.91
CA THR A 195 -8.41 13.00 14.63
C THR A 195 -7.28 11.99 14.38
N VAL A 196 -7.28 11.42 13.19
CA VAL A 196 -6.30 10.43 12.73
C VAL A 196 -5.65 10.90 11.44
N PRO A 197 -4.36 10.66 11.20
CA PRO A 197 -3.74 10.91 9.90
C PRO A 197 -4.35 10.02 8.80
N VAL A 198 -4.41 10.53 7.58
CA VAL A 198 -4.66 9.70 6.39
C VAL A 198 -3.64 8.55 6.34
N TYR A 199 -4.00 7.40 5.82
CA TYR A 199 -3.16 6.18 5.72
C TYR A 199 -2.71 5.57 7.06
N SER A 200 -3.13 6.10 8.21
CA SER A 200 -2.82 5.49 9.51
C SER A 200 -3.53 4.16 9.70
N VAL A 201 -2.94 3.29 10.49
CA VAL A 201 -3.62 2.10 11.01
C VAL A 201 -4.51 2.53 12.16
N ILE A 202 -5.81 2.44 11.99
CA ILE A 202 -6.79 2.64 13.06
C ILE A 202 -7.17 1.27 13.60
N GLU A 203 -7.09 1.11 14.91
CA GLU A 203 -7.47 -0.10 15.62
C GLU A 203 -8.59 0.22 16.61
N LEU A 204 -9.79 -0.25 16.31
CA LEU A 204 -10.94 -0.12 17.19
C LEU A 204 -11.04 -1.37 18.03
N ARG A 205 -10.87 -1.20 19.36
CA ARG A 205 -10.92 -2.27 20.35
C ARG A 205 -12.24 -2.19 21.12
N MET A 206 -12.83 -3.34 21.35
CA MET A 206 -14.10 -3.51 22.04
C MET A 206 -13.95 -4.62 23.08
N LYS A 207 -14.71 -4.49 24.16
CA LYS A 207 -14.84 -5.53 25.19
C LYS A 207 -16.16 -6.26 25.01
N GLY A 208 -16.15 -7.56 25.21
CA GLY A 208 -17.30 -8.44 25.15
C GLY A 208 -17.06 -9.70 25.99
N PRO A 209 -17.91 -10.73 25.86
CA PRO A 209 -17.73 -11.96 26.58
C PRO A 209 -16.44 -12.67 26.22
N GLU A 210 -15.88 -13.41 27.12
CA GLU A 210 -14.82 -14.38 26.84
C GLU A 210 -15.47 -15.60 26.15
N LEU A 211 -14.90 -16.01 25.01
CA LEU A 211 -15.39 -17.12 24.20
C LEU A 211 -14.33 -18.22 24.14
N ASP A 212 -14.80 -19.46 24.10
CA ASP A 212 -13.97 -20.65 23.87
C ASP A 212 -13.84 -20.90 22.35
N ILE A 213 -13.14 -20.00 21.68
CA ILE A 213 -12.84 -20.05 20.24
C ILE A 213 -11.40 -19.58 20.00
N ASP A 214 -10.87 -19.93 18.84
CA ASP A 214 -9.52 -19.51 18.44
C ASP A 214 -9.39 -18.00 18.31
N GLN A 215 -8.23 -17.48 18.67
CA GLN A 215 -7.86 -16.10 18.34
C GLN A 215 -7.87 -15.91 16.82
N ASP A 216 -8.11 -14.70 16.38
CA ASP A 216 -8.34 -14.32 14.98
C ASP A 216 -9.65 -14.89 14.35
N SER A 217 -10.52 -15.52 15.14
CA SER A 217 -11.87 -15.86 14.69
C SER A 217 -12.67 -14.58 14.41
N VAL A 218 -13.35 -14.53 13.26
CA VAL A 218 -14.21 -13.40 12.89
C VAL A 218 -15.50 -13.44 13.70
N CYS A 219 -15.77 -12.41 14.50
CA CYS A 219 -16.89 -12.33 15.43
C CYS A 219 -17.89 -11.22 15.13
N PHE A 220 -17.49 -10.25 14.33
CA PHE A 220 -18.34 -9.12 13.97
C PHE A 220 -17.92 -8.51 12.64
N THR A 221 -18.74 -7.61 12.14
CA THR A 221 -18.44 -6.77 10.98
C THR A 221 -18.52 -5.31 11.39
N ALA A 222 -17.46 -4.56 11.13
CA ALA A 222 -17.49 -3.10 11.21
C ALA A 222 -17.73 -2.52 9.82
N THR A 223 -18.79 -1.73 9.64
CA THR A 223 -19.05 -1.00 8.41
C THR A 223 -18.46 0.40 8.53
N VAL A 224 -17.42 0.71 7.75
CA VAL A 224 -16.78 2.02 7.67
C VAL A 224 -16.87 2.51 6.23
N ASP A 225 -17.33 3.75 6.02
CA ASP A 225 -17.46 4.34 4.66
C ASP A 225 -18.20 3.40 3.70
N ARG A 226 -19.31 2.80 4.12
CA ARG A 226 -20.14 1.82 3.39
C ARG A 226 -19.41 0.54 2.98
N GLN A 227 -18.30 0.22 3.59
CA GLN A 227 -17.51 -0.98 3.35
C GLN A 227 -17.44 -1.84 4.62
N ALA A 228 -17.61 -3.15 4.45
CA ALA A 228 -17.60 -4.11 5.54
C ALA A 228 -16.16 -4.59 5.81
N TRP A 229 -15.79 -4.59 7.09
CA TRP A 229 -14.48 -5.02 7.60
C TRP A 229 -14.66 -6.08 8.66
N PRO A 230 -13.97 -7.22 8.56
CA PRO A 230 -14.06 -8.26 9.58
C PRO A 230 -13.45 -7.79 10.88
N GLY A 231 -14.14 -8.07 11.97
CA GLY A 231 -13.65 -7.87 13.33
C GLY A 231 -13.38 -9.19 14.01
N TYR A 232 -12.32 -9.25 14.78
CA TYR A 232 -11.69 -10.47 15.26
C TYR A 232 -11.70 -10.56 16.77
N TYR A 233 -11.78 -11.80 17.28
CA TYR A 233 -11.53 -12.13 18.68
C TYR A 233 -10.03 -12.21 18.95
N LEU A 234 -9.55 -11.52 19.98
CA LEU A 234 -8.13 -11.49 20.37
C LEU A 234 -7.82 -12.28 21.65
N GLY A 235 -8.83 -12.95 22.19
CA GLY A 235 -8.74 -13.62 23.49
C GLY A 235 -9.17 -12.73 24.66
N ASN A 236 -9.48 -13.36 25.82
CA ASN A 236 -9.80 -12.68 27.08
C ASN A 236 -10.91 -11.61 26.95
N GLY A 237 -11.93 -11.86 26.13
CA GLY A 237 -13.03 -10.92 25.91
C GLY A 237 -12.64 -9.63 25.16
N LEU A 238 -11.47 -9.60 24.52
CA LEU A 238 -11.03 -8.50 23.69
C LEU A 238 -11.34 -8.77 22.21
N TYR A 239 -11.88 -7.76 21.54
CA TYR A 239 -12.23 -7.79 20.11
C TYR A 239 -11.64 -6.57 19.42
N ALA A 240 -11.21 -6.73 18.16
CA ALA A 240 -10.69 -5.59 17.41
C ALA A 240 -10.95 -5.69 15.92
N VAL A 241 -10.99 -4.54 15.27
CA VAL A 241 -10.94 -4.38 13.83
C VAL A 241 -9.90 -3.33 13.48
N ARG A 242 -9.16 -3.57 12.38
CA ARG A 242 -8.27 -2.56 11.81
C ARG A 242 -8.84 -1.96 10.54
N TYR A 243 -8.58 -0.69 10.35
CA TYR A 243 -8.95 0.08 9.18
C TYR A 243 -7.85 1.09 8.83
N SER A 244 -7.74 1.46 7.55
CA SER A 244 -6.84 2.53 7.12
C SER A 244 -7.58 3.48 6.17
N PRO A 245 -7.74 4.76 6.53
CA PRO A 245 -8.41 5.74 5.68
C PRO A 245 -7.52 6.18 4.52
N LYS A 246 -8.09 6.34 3.33
CA LYS A 246 -7.34 6.69 2.10
C LYS A 246 -7.43 8.15 1.68
N ALA A 247 -8.24 8.94 2.35
CA ALA A 247 -8.44 10.36 2.04
C ALA A 247 -8.92 11.12 3.28
N PRO A 248 -8.67 12.43 3.38
CA PRO A 248 -9.25 13.29 4.40
C PRO A 248 -10.79 13.26 4.32
N ALA A 249 -11.43 13.00 5.44
CA ALA A 249 -12.89 12.88 5.54
C ALA A 249 -13.34 12.89 7.00
N VAL A 250 -14.63 13.08 7.23
CA VAL A 250 -15.31 12.66 8.47
C VAL A 250 -15.91 11.29 8.19
N LEU A 251 -15.50 10.28 8.95
CA LEU A 251 -15.93 8.91 8.77
C LEU A 251 -16.66 8.41 10.01
N SER A 252 -17.70 7.60 9.79
CA SER A 252 -18.41 6.90 10.86
C SER A 252 -18.29 5.41 10.65
N TYR A 253 -18.37 4.66 11.74
CA TYR A 253 -18.49 3.22 11.71
C TYR A 253 -19.68 2.73 12.52
N THR A 254 -20.18 1.57 12.14
CA THR A 254 -21.19 0.80 12.87
C THR A 254 -20.75 -0.65 12.93
N VAL A 255 -21.04 -1.32 14.04
CA VAL A 255 -20.71 -2.74 14.28
C VAL A 255 -21.99 -3.57 14.20
N SER A 256 -21.92 -4.68 13.50
CA SER A 256 -22.97 -5.73 13.46
C SER A 256 -22.38 -7.05 13.94
N SER A 257 -23.02 -7.68 14.93
CA SER A 257 -22.54 -8.92 15.54
C SER A 257 -23.70 -9.75 16.10
N GLY A 258 -23.49 -11.06 16.18
CA GLY A 258 -24.33 -11.93 17.02
C GLY A 258 -24.04 -11.82 18.52
N ILE A 259 -22.95 -11.12 18.89
CA ILE A 259 -22.58 -10.90 20.30
C ILE A 259 -23.20 -9.58 20.73
N LYS A 260 -24.12 -9.65 21.70
CA LYS A 260 -24.97 -8.51 22.12
C LYS A 260 -24.14 -7.29 22.57
N GLU A 261 -23.02 -7.51 23.24
CA GLU A 261 -22.14 -6.47 23.77
C GLU A 261 -21.42 -5.69 22.67
N LEU A 262 -21.28 -6.29 21.47
CA LEU A 262 -20.62 -5.69 20.31
C LEU A 262 -21.64 -5.06 19.36
N ASP A 263 -22.83 -5.64 19.23
CA ASP A 263 -23.82 -5.25 18.25
C ASP A 263 -24.31 -3.80 18.49
N GLY A 264 -24.43 -3.04 17.41
CA GLY A 264 -24.86 -1.65 17.45
C GLY A 264 -23.82 -0.64 17.94
N GLN A 265 -22.60 -1.08 18.34
CA GLN A 265 -21.54 -0.13 18.67
C GLN A 265 -21.22 0.74 17.44
N HIS A 266 -20.97 2.03 17.66
CA HIS A 266 -20.70 2.98 16.60
C HIS A 266 -19.79 4.12 17.08
N GLY A 267 -19.24 4.86 16.13
CA GLY A 267 -18.45 6.05 16.42
C GLY A 267 -18.16 6.84 15.17
N THR A 268 -17.53 7.98 15.35
CA THR A 268 -17.16 8.91 14.28
C THR A 268 -15.75 9.44 14.54
N PHE A 269 -14.97 9.65 13.48
CA PHE A 269 -13.63 10.23 13.61
C PHE A 269 -13.31 11.12 12.39
N VAL A 270 -12.36 12.02 12.57
CA VAL A 270 -11.87 12.93 11.53
C VAL A 270 -10.56 12.40 10.97
N VAL A 271 -10.44 12.35 9.65
CA VAL A 271 -9.20 12.00 8.95
C VAL A 271 -8.51 13.25 8.48
N ASP A 272 -7.31 13.52 9.00
CA ASP A 272 -6.47 14.63 8.61
C ASP A 272 -5.63 14.29 7.37
N ARG A 273 -5.21 15.32 6.65
CA ARG A 273 -4.47 15.22 5.37
C ARG A 273 -3.03 14.75 5.55
N MET A 274 -2.38 15.12 6.65
CA MET A 274 -0.94 14.91 6.82
C MET A 274 -0.59 13.49 7.24
N TRP A 275 0.31 12.88 6.50
CA TRP A 275 0.95 11.60 6.79
C TRP A 275 2.45 11.80 7.08
N PRO A 276 3.03 11.13 8.08
CA PRO A 276 2.38 10.27 9.09
C PRO A 276 1.68 11.07 10.21
N GLY A 277 1.60 12.38 10.11
CA GLY A 277 1.04 13.28 11.10
C GLY A 277 1.93 13.47 12.31
N LYS A 278 1.38 14.00 13.39
CA LYS A 278 2.10 14.18 14.65
C LYS A 278 2.25 12.83 15.36
N ARG A 279 3.47 12.53 15.81
CA ARG A 279 3.78 11.31 16.56
C ARG A 279 2.92 11.17 17.83
N CYS A 280 2.46 9.97 18.11
CA CYS A 280 1.77 9.64 19.34
C CYS A 280 2.29 8.31 19.93
N LYS A 281 1.78 7.96 21.12
CA LYS A 281 2.21 6.75 21.85
C LYS A 281 1.86 5.43 21.16
N ASP A 282 0.83 5.43 20.32
CA ASP A 282 0.32 4.23 19.67
C ASP A 282 1.07 3.91 18.36
N ASP A 283 1.86 4.87 17.85
CA ASP A 283 2.56 4.70 16.57
C ASP A 283 3.52 3.51 16.62
N TYR A 284 3.62 2.78 15.50
CA TYR A 284 4.69 1.81 15.35
C TYR A 284 6.03 2.54 15.26
N ALA A 285 6.96 2.21 16.13
CA ALA A 285 8.34 2.64 16.01
C ALA A 285 9.01 1.83 14.90
N VAL A 286 9.58 2.50 13.90
CA VAL A 286 10.30 1.85 12.81
C VAL A 286 11.77 2.27 12.83
N GLY A 287 12.62 1.40 12.29
CA GLY A 287 14.08 1.61 12.29
C GLY A 287 14.55 2.55 11.20
N GLY A 288 15.89 2.63 11.05
CA GLY A 288 16.53 3.57 10.14
C GLY A 288 16.36 3.30 8.64
N ASN A 289 15.69 2.21 8.25
CA ASN A 289 15.53 1.77 6.87
C ASN A 289 14.11 1.97 6.31
N TRP A 290 13.29 2.76 6.99
CA TRP A 290 11.92 3.05 6.56
C TRP A 290 11.81 4.48 6.02
N PHE A 291 11.25 4.59 4.80
CA PHE A 291 11.12 5.84 4.08
C PHE A 291 9.67 6.05 3.65
N THR A 292 9.20 7.27 3.66
CA THR A 292 7.81 7.60 3.32
C THR A 292 7.69 8.92 2.53
N ASP A 293 6.49 9.26 2.09
CA ASP A 293 6.20 10.46 1.30
C ASP A 293 6.79 11.73 1.93
N CYS A 294 7.39 12.58 1.11
CA CYS A 294 7.89 13.88 1.54
C CYS A 294 6.74 14.78 1.99
N GLY A 295 6.84 15.33 3.20
CA GLY A 295 5.83 16.19 3.81
C GLY A 295 5.99 17.67 3.47
N ASP A 296 6.98 18.07 2.65
CA ASP A 296 7.23 19.46 2.31
C ASP A 296 6.12 20.00 1.40
N LYS A 297 5.55 21.14 1.75
CA LYS A 297 4.34 21.69 1.10
C LYS A 297 4.52 21.96 -0.38
N GLU A 298 5.73 22.27 -0.81
CA GLU A 298 6.07 22.55 -2.21
C GLU A 298 5.90 21.35 -3.13
N TYR A 299 5.93 20.13 -2.56
CA TYR A 299 5.76 18.88 -3.31
C TYR A 299 4.34 18.30 -3.25
N PHE A 300 3.39 19.04 -2.71
CA PHE A 300 1.99 18.64 -2.74
C PHE A 300 1.35 18.96 -4.09
N GLU A 301 0.61 17.98 -4.62
CA GLU A 301 -0.30 18.16 -5.76
C GLU A 301 -1.75 18.06 -5.24
N GLY A 302 -2.35 19.20 -4.91
CA GLY A 302 -3.64 19.22 -4.24
C GLY A 302 -3.61 18.50 -2.89
N PRO A 303 -4.32 17.39 -2.71
CA PRO A 303 -4.28 16.63 -1.45
C PRO A 303 -3.13 15.63 -1.35
N TRP A 304 -2.36 15.40 -2.43
CA TRP A 304 -1.40 14.32 -2.52
C TRP A 304 0.01 14.76 -2.14
N GLN A 305 0.43 14.26 -0.99
CA GLN A 305 1.74 14.51 -0.41
C GLN A 305 2.85 13.93 -1.28
N GLY A 306 3.90 14.70 -1.56
CA GLY A 306 5.07 14.26 -2.31
C GLY A 306 4.85 14.08 -3.83
N ALA A 307 3.62 14.18 -4.33
CA ALA A 307 3.29 13.91 -5.74
C ALA A 307 4.02 14.85 -6.73
N GLY A 308 4.32 16.07 -6.32
CA GLY A 308 5.09 17.05 -7.12
C GLY A 308 6.49 16.57 -7.48
N LEU A 309 7.08 15.67 -6.69
CA LEU A 309 8.41 15.10 -6.98
C LEU A 309 8.42 14.26 -8.26
N ILE A 310 7.40 13.42 -8.46
CA ILE A 310 7.25 12.67 -9.72
C ILE A 310 6.69 13.57 -10.82
N ARG A 311 5.79 14.50 -10.50
CA ARG A 311 5.18 15.41 -11.47
C ARG A 311 6.22 16.21 -12.23
N LYS A 312 7.26 16.68 -11.59
CA LYS A 312 8.37 17.40 -12.23
C LYS A 312 9.05 16.59 -13.34
N GLN A 313 9.09 15.27 -13.20
CA GLN A 313 9.76 14.33 -14.11
C GLN A 313 8.80 13.73 -15.15
N ARG A 314 7.48 13.95 -15.01
CA ARG A 314 6.47 13.23 -15.78
C ARG A 314 6.64 13.37 -17.29
N HIS A 315 7.00 14.53 -17.78
CA HIS A 315 7.21 14.73 -19.23
C HIS A 315 8.34 13.85 -19.76
N GLU A 316 9.49 13.87 -19.12
CA GLU A 316 10.65 13.06 -19.48
C GLU A 316 10.35 11.56 -19.40
N ILE A 317 9.67 11.11 -18.35
CA ILE A 317 9.20 9.72 -18.18
C ILE A 317 8.32 9.29 -19.38
N LEU A 318 7.39 10.15 -19.78
CA LEU A 318 6.46 9.84 -20.87
C LEU A 318 7.14 9.85 -22.23
N GLU A 319 8.15 10.68 -22.45
CA GLU A 319 8.95 10.68 -23.67
C GLU A 319 9.79 9.40 -23.78
N ASP A 320 10.53 9.01 -22.73
CA ASP A 320 11.27 7.75 -22.71
C ASP A 320 10.34 6.56 -22.98
N TRP A 321 9.14 6.56 -22.38
CA TRP A 321 8.19 5.50 -22.58
C TRP A 321 7.62 5.48 -24.02
N ALA A 322 7.41 6.65 -24.64
CA ALA A 322 6.99 6.76 -26.03
C ALA A 322 8.02 6.15 -26.99
N GLU A 323 9.31 6.37 -26.76
CA GLU A 323 10.38 5.76 -27.54
C GLU A 323 10.35 4.22 -27.48
N ARG A 324 10.09 3.66 -26.29
CA ARG A 324 9.97 2.21 -26.11
C ARG A 324 8.77 1.60 -26.86
N TRP A 325 7.67 2.34 -26.99
CA TRP A 325 6.51 1.90 -27.77
C TRP A 325 6.80 1.81 -29.25
N ASN A 326 7.74 2.59 -29.78
CA ASN A 326 8.16 2.49 -31.20
C ASN A 326 8.77 1.13 -31.50
N TRP A 327 9.39 0.44 -30.51
CA TRP A 327 9.93 -0.92 -30.74
C TRP A 327 8.85 -1.95 -31.11
N LEU A 328 7.58 -1.67 -30.82
CA LEU A 328 6.45 -2.54 -31.15
C LEU A 328 5.76 -2.18 -32.47
N LYS A 329 6.07 -0.99 -33.05
CA LYS A 329 5.47 -0.51 -34.29
C LYS A 329 6.25 -0.98 -35.53
N ASP A 330 7.51 -1.24 -35.37
CA ASP A 330 8.42 -1.60 -36.47
C ASP A 330 8.48 -3.13 -36.75
N ARG A 331 7.48 -3.90 -36.27
CA ARG A 331 7.43 -5.37 -36.41
C ARG A 331 6.19 -5.84 -37.14
#